data_0450e790edfd9d7c398fe27574ef9ee2
#
_entry.id   0450e790edfd9d7c398fe27574ef9ee2
#
_cell.length_a   1.000
_cell.length_b   1.000
_cell.length_c   1.000
_cell.angle_alpha   90.00
_cell.angle_beta   90.00
_cell.angle_gamma   90.00
#
_symmetry.space_group_name_H-M   'P 1'
#
loop_
_entity.id
_entity.type
_entity.pdbx_description
1 polymer ?
#
loop_
_entity_poly.entity_id
_entity_poly.type
_entity_poly.pdbx_seq_one_letter_code
_entity_poly.pdbx_strand_id
1 'polypeptide(L)'
;MEKVKNVAVLIDAENVPAYSAKQIFDEASNYGNVMVKRIFADWSKGSVKGWKDEVNRFSMTAVQQFEVQPRKNTIDIALIIQALIVLFEKDVDVFCIAAGDSDYTRLVRELRERNKIVI
;
A
#
# COMPACT_ATOMS: atom_id res chain seq x y z
N MET A 1 -11.57 -11.68 25.22
CA MET A 1 -10.25 -11.33 24.68
C MET A 1 -10.40 -10.79 23.28
N GLU A 2 -9.96 -9.59 23.06
CA GLU A 2 -10.06 -9.00 21.73
C GLU A 2 -9.08 -9.66 20.77
N LYS A 3 -9.54 -9.91 19.56
CA LYS A 3 -8.70 -10.41 18.49
C LYS A 3 -7.73 -9.31 18.02
N VAL A 4 -6.47 -9.66 17.88
CA VAL A 4 -5.48 -8.76 17.30
C VAL A 4 -5.87 -8.49 15.84
N LYS A 5 -5.95 -7.22 15.46
CA LYS A 5 -6.30 -6.85 14.09
C LYS A 5 -5.13 -7.09 13.15
N ASN A 6 -5.45 -7.50 11.94
CA ASN A 6 -4.48 -7.65 10.87
C ASN A 6 -4.47 -6.43 9.98
N VAL A 7 -3.29 -5.96 9.65
CA VAL A 7 -3.09 -4.73 8.89
C VAL A 7 -2.42 -5.04 7.56
N ALA A 8 -2.93 -4.43 6.49
CA ALA A 8 -2.28 -4.44 5.18
C ALA A 8 -1.73 -3.05 4.90
N VAL A 9 -0.48 -2.98 4.47
CA VAL A 9 0.16 -1.75 4.03
C VAL A 9 0.38 -1.82 2.53
N LEU A 10 -0.18 -0.85 1.81
CA LEU A 10 -0.08 -0.74 0.36
C LEU A 10 0.47 0.64 0.02
N ILE A 11 1.61 0.69 -0.65
CA ILE A 11 2.35 1.93 -0.88
C ILE A 11 2.50 2.21 -2.37
N ASP A 12 2.13 3.42 -2.78
CA ASP A 12 2.42 3.95 -4.11
C ASP A 12 3.79 4.62 -4.06
N ALA A 13 4.83 3.93 -4.50
CA ALA A 13 6.20 4.40 -4.38
C ALA A 13 6.51 5.60 -5.29
N GLU A 14 5.69 5.85 -6.30
CA GLU A 14 5.92 6.97 -7.22
C GLU A 14 5.46 8.30 -6.63
N ASN A 15 4.49 8.28 -5.73
CA ASN A 15 3.93 9.48 -5.13
C ASN A 15 4.24 9.65 -3.65
N VAL A 16 4.94 8.68 -3.05
CA VAL A 16 5.30 8.72 -1.63
C VAL A 16 6.82 8.59 -1.52
N PRO A 17 7.50 9.50 -0.84
CA PRO A 17 8.95 9.45 -0.74
C PRO A 17 9.43 8.34 0.22
N ALA A 18 10.59 7.78 -0.08
CA ALA A 18 11.14 6.66 0.68
C ALA A 18 11.42 7.01 2.15
N TYR A 19 11.72 8.27 2.45
CA TYR A 19 11.97 8.67 3.85
C TYR A 19 10.72 8.55 4.73
N SER A 20 9.54 8.36 4.13
CA SER A 20 8.30 8.18 4.88
C SER A 20 8.10 6.75 5.36
N ALA A 21 8.94 5.80 4.96
CA ALA A 21 8.73 4.38 5.24
C ALA A 21 8.57 4.08 6.73
N LYS A 22 9.49 4.59 7.55
CA LYS A 22 9.42 4.33 8.99
C LYS A 22 8.13 4.86 9.60
N GLN A 23 7.72 6.06 9.22
CA GLN A 23 6.49 6.67 9.72
C GLN A 23 5.26 5.84 9.33
N ILE A 24 5.22 5.34 8.10
CA ILE A 24 4.12 4.52 7.61
C ILE A 24 4.00 3.24 8.47
N PHE A 25 5.11 2.53 8.67
CA PHE A 25 5.07 1.28 9.42
C PHE A 25 4.86 1.50 10.92
N ASP A 26 5.39 2.58 11.48
CA ASP A 26 5.12 2.93 12.88
C ASP A 26 3.62 3.19 13.08
N GLU A 27 3.00 3.94 12.17
CA GLU A 27 1.58 4.22 12.24
C GLU A 27 0.74 2.94 12.06
N ALA A 28 1.07 2.14 11.06
CA ALA A 28 0.35 0.89 10.80
C ALA A 28 0.44 -0.07 12.00
N SER A 29 1.60 -0.16 12.63
CA SER A 29 1.82 -1.04 13.78
C SER A 29 0.98 -0.67 14.99
N ASN A 30 0.52 0.58 15.08
CA ASN A 30 -0.36 1.01 16.17
C ASN A 30 -1.74 0.37 16.09
N TYR A 31 -2.11 -0.15 14.91
CA TYR A 31 -3.45 -0.72 14.70
C TYR A 31 -3.48 -2.24 14.82
N GLY A 32 -2.34 -2.90 14.76
CA GLY A 32 -2.30 -4.34 14.87
C GLY A 32 -1.09 -4.98 14.23
N ASN A 33 -1.26 -6.23 13.82
CA ASN A 33 -0.19 -7.00 13.20
C ASN A 33 -0.13 -6.70 11.70
N VAL A 34 1.00 -6.16 11.23
CA VAL A 34 1.19 -5.84 9.81
C VAL A 34 1.54 -7.12 9.07
N MET A 35 0.55 -7.73 8.42
CA MET A 35 0.74 -9.03 7.75
C MET A 35 0.90 -8.93 6.25
N VAL A 36 0.45 -7.85 5.62
CA VAL A 36 0.59 -7.64 4.18
C VAL A 36 1.35 -6.34 3.98
N LYS A 37 2.44 -6.40 3.23
CA LYS A 37 3.32 -5.25 2.98
C LYS A 37 3.68 -5.26 1.50
N ARG A 38 3.00 -4.45 0.70
CA ARG A 38 3.20 -4.40 -0.74
C ARG A 38 3.47 -2.98 -1.20
N ILE A 39 4.42 -2.83 -2.11
CA ILE A 39 4.79 -1.53 -2.64
C ILE A 39 4.80 -1.61 -4.18
N PHE A 40 4.22 -0.60 -4.80
CA PHE A 40 3.89 -0.60 -6.22
C PHE A 40 4.65 0.48 -6.95
N ALA A 41 5.31 0.12 -8.01
CA ALA A 41 6.07 1.06 -8.84
C ALA A 41 6.45 0.44 -10.16
N ASP A 42 6.89 1.29 -11.07
CA ASP A 42 7.73 0.85 -12.17
C ASP A 42 9.18 0.90 -11.69
N TRP A 43 9.70 -0.24 -11.27
CA TRP A 43 11.02 -0.34 -10.64
C TRP A 43 12.17 -0.12 -11.61
N SER A 44 11.89 -0.01 -12.92
CA SER A 44 12.91 0.36 -13.89
C SER A 44 13.26 1.85 -13.84
N LYS A 45 12.41 2.67 -13.18
CA LYS A 45 12.64 4.11 -13.08
C LYS A 45 13.61 4.44 -11.95
N GLY A 46 14.48 5.44 -12.20
CA GLY A 46 15.41 5.90 -11.18
C GLY A 46 14.75 6.62 -10.02
N SER A 47 13.55 7.19 -10.25
CA SER A 47 12.83 7.95 -9.23
C SER A 47 12.43 7.12 -8.00
N VAL A 48 12.34 5.81 -8.13
CA VAL A 48 11.94 4.94 -7.03
C VAL A 48 13.12 4.22 -6.38
N LYS A 49 14.33 4.57 -6.78
CA LYS A 49 15.55 3.90 -6.30
C LYS A 49 15.70 3.93 -4.78
N GLY A 50 15.30 5.03 -4.15
CA GLY A 50 15.41 5.18 -2.70
C GLY A 50 14.59 4.16 -1.91
N TRP A 51 13.57 3.58 -2.53
CA TRP A 51 12.74 2.58 -1.87
C TRP A 51 13.39 1.20 -1.76
N LYS A 52 14.45 0.92 -2.53
CA LYS A 52 15.05 -0.42 -2.54
C LYS A 52 15.54 -0.85 -1.17
N ASP A 53 16.21 0.04 -0.45
CA ASP A 53 16.71 -0.27 0.89
C ASP A 53 15.56 -0.46 1.87
N GLU A 54 14.50 0.34 1.73
CA GLU A 54 13.34 0.25 2.59
C GLU A 54 12.53 -1.03 2.36
N VAL A 55 12.48 -1.50 1.12
CA VAL A 55 11.86 -2.79 0.79
C VAL A 55 12.52 -3.92 1.59
N ASN A 56 13.84 -3.90 1.65
CA ASN A 56 14.58 -4.91 2.42
C ASN A 56 14.42 -4.71 3.92
N ARG A 57 14.48 -3.46 4.37
CA ARG A 57 14.39 -3.13 5.81
C ARG A 57 13.06 -3.59 6.41
N PHE A 58 11.97 -3.37 5.71
CA PHE A 58 10.62 -3.66 6.21
C PHE A 58 10.03 -4.95 5.65
N SER A 59 10.81 -5.70 4.89
CA SER A 59 10.37 -6.99 4.31
C SER A 59 9.13 -6.84 3.44
N MET A 60 9.13 -5.84 2.57
CA MET A 60 8.01 -5.59 1.67
C MET A 60 8.09 -6.46 0.41
N THR A 61 6.94 -6.73 -0.18
CA THR A 61 6.85 -7.33 -1.50
C THR A 61 6.76 -6.20 -2.53
N ALA A 62 7.78 -6.12 -3.39
CA ALA A 62 7.80 -5.14 -4.47
C ALA A 62 7.00 -5.67 -5.65
N VAL A 63 5.98 -4.93 -6.06
CA VAL A 63 5.14 -5.28 -7.20
C VAL A 63 5.56 -4.42 -8.38
N GLN A 64 5.95 -5.06 -9.47
CA GLN A 64 6.35 -4.37 -10.69
C GLN A 64 5.15 -4.10 -11.56
N GLN A 65 5.00 -2.85 -11.99
CA GLN A 65 4.02 -2.45 -12.97
C GLN A 65 4.69 -1.53 -13.97
N PHE A 66 4.92 -2.01 -15.19
CA PHE A 66 5.53 -1.19 -16.23
C PHE A 66 4.55 -0.12 -16.68
N GLU A 67 4.99 1.12 -16.68
CA GLU A 67 4.21 2.21 -17.23
C GLU A 67 4.43 2.29 -18.73
N VAL A 68 3.38 1.94 -19.46
CA VAL A 68 3.43 1.92 -20.93
C VAL A 68 3.36 3.33 -21.50
N GLN A 69 2.61 4.20 -20.83
CA GLN A 69 2.44 5.60 -21.25
C GLN A 69 2.53 6.51 -20.04
N PRO A 70 3.30 7.62 -20.15
CA PRO A 70 3.28 8.66 -19.11
C PRO A 70 1.86 9.18 -18.97
N ARG A 71 1.39 9.48 -17.78
CA ARG A 71 0.05 9.99 -17.48
C ARG A 71 -1.05 8.94 -17.39
N LYS A 72 -0.76 7.65 -17.56
CA LYS A 72 -1.75 6.62 -17.26
C LYS A 72 -1.61 6.23 -15.80
N ASN A 73 -2.74 6.03 -15.13
CA ASN A 73 -2.77 5.66 -13.71
C ASN A 73 -2.51 4.17 -13.52
N THR A 74 -1.44 3.68 -14.14
CA THR A 74 -1.13 2.25 -14.16
C THR A 74 -0.81 1.72 -12.77
N ILE A 75 -0.03 2.49 -12.01
CA ILE A 75 0.34 2.10 -10.64
C ILE A 75 -0.88 2.15 -9.72
N ASP A 76 -1.72 3.20 -9.87
CA ASP A 76 -2.93 3.36 -9.08
C ASP A 76 -3.88 2.19 -9.28
N ILE A 77 -4.07 1.80 -10.54
CA ILE A 77 -4.94 0.67 -10.89
C ILE A 77 -4.41 -0.63 -10.28
N ALA A 78 -3.10 -0.85 -10.36
CA ALA A 78 -2.49 -2.04 -9.79
C ALA A 78 -2.68 -2.10 -8.27
N LEU A 79 -2.51 -0.98 -7.60
CA LEU A 79 -2.71 -0.91 -6.14
C LEU A 79 -4.17 -1.18 -5.78
N ILE A 80 -5.12 -0.59 -6.51
CA ILE A 80 -6.54 -0.79 -6.26
C ILE A 80 -6.92 -2.26 -6.43
N ILE A 81 -6.46 -2.90 -7.51
CA ILE A 81 -6.74 -4.31 -7.75
C ILE A 81 -6.18 -5.17 -6.62
N GLN A 82 -4.94 -4.90 -6.21
CA GLN A 82 -4.32 -5.66 -5.13
C GLN A 82 -5.05 -5.45 -3.79
N ALA A 83 -5.52 -4.24 -3.54
CA ALA A 83 -6.31 -3.97 -2.33
C ALA A 83 -7.59 -4.81 -2.30
N LEU A 84 -8.27 -4.92 -3.45
CA LEU A 84 -9.48 -5.74 -3.54
C LEU A 84 -9.17 -7.23 -3.39
N ILE A 85 -8.07 -7.68 -3.95
CA ILE A 85 -7.64 -9.07 -3.79
C ILE A 85 -7.38 -9.38 -2.31
N VAL A 86 -6.66 -8.49 -1.63
CA VAL A 86 -6.38 -8.63 -0.20
C VAL A 86 -7.69 -8.63 0.60
N LEU A 87 -8.62 -7.75 0.24
CA LEU A 87 -9.92 -7.64 0.91
C LEU A 87 -10.68 -8.98 0.87
N PHE A 88 -10.69 -9.64 -0.28
CA PHE A 88 -11.49 -10.86 -0.47
C PHE A 88 -10.76 -12.15 -0.12
N GLU A 89 -9.44 -12.18 -0.18
CA GLU A 89 -8.67 -13.40 0.02
C GLU A 89 -7.99 -13.49 1.38
N LYS A 90 -7.82 -12.38 2.08
CA LYS A 90 -7.10 -12.35 3.35
C LYS A 90 -7.95 -11.77 4.46
N ASP A 91 -7.68 -12.21 5.68
CA ASP A 91 -8.38 -11.72 6.86
C ASP A 91 -7.71 -10.44 7.36
N VAL A 92 -8.00 -9.33 6.70
CA VAL A 92 -7.43 -8.02 7.01
C VAL A 92 -8.52 -7.08 7.52
N ASP A 93 -8.23 -6.40 8.62
CA ASP A 93 -9.16 -5.48 9.27
C ASP A 93 -8.82 -4.02 8.99
N VAL A 94 -7.54 -3.72 8.78
CA VAL A 94 -7.04 -2.35 8.64
C VAL A 94 -6.24 -2.24 7.34
N PHE A 95 -6.58 -1.25 6.53
CA PHE A 95 -5.85 -0.94 5.30
C PHE A 95 -5.12 0.38 5.46
N CYS A 96 -3.79 0.34 5.41
CA CYS A 96 -2.95 1.53 5.39
C CYS A 96 -2.56 1.78 3.93
N ILE A 97 -3.11 2.84 3.35
CA ILE A 97 -2.88 3.18 1.95
C ILE A 97 -2.02 4.44 1.90
N ALA A 98 -0.75 4.26 1.57
CA ALA A 98 0.19 5.37 1.46
C ALA A 98 0.24 5.80 -0.01
N ALA A 99 -0.42 6.90 -0.30
CA ALA A 99 -0.54 7.43 -1.66
C ALA A 99 -0.71 8.93 -1.60
N GLY A 100 -0.25 9.61 -2.64
CA GLY A 100 -0.32 11.06 -2.69
C GLY A 100 -1.47 11.59 -3.55
N ASP A 101 -2.36 10.74 -4.01
CA ASP A 101 -3.34 11.09 -5.03
C ASP A 101 -4.76 10.89 -4.52
N SER A 102 -5.68 11.77 -4.98
CA SER A 102 -7.10 11.67 -4.68
C SER A 102 -7.80 10.51 -5.40
N ASP A 103 -7.14 9.89 -6.37
CA ASP A 103 -7.74 8.79 -7.15
C ASP A 103 -8.09 7.57 -6.31
N TYR A 104 -7.56 7.47 -5.09
CA TYR A 104 -7.86 6.39 -4.18
C TYR A 104 -9.11 6.60 -3.32
N THR A 105 -9.75 7.75 -3.43
CA THR A 105 -10.92 8.10 -2.61
C THR A 105 -12.04 7.06 -2.73
N ARG A 106 -12.28 6.58 -3.95
CA ARG A 106 -13.33 5.60 -4.20
C ARG A 106 -13.04 4.27 -3.52
N LEU A 107 -11.76 3.85 -3.55
CA LEU A 107 -11.33 2.64 -2.86
C LEU A 107 -11.50 2.77 -1.35
N VAL A 108 -11.09 3.90 -0.79
CA VAL A 108 -11.22 4.15 0.65
C VAL A 108 -12.68 4.05 1.08
N ARG A 109 -13.58 4.64 0.31
CA ARG A 109 -15.01 4.59 0.60
C ARG A 109 -15.52 3.16 0.60
N GLU A 110 -15.16 2.38 -0.41
CA GLU A 110 -15.60 0.99 -0.53
C GLU A 110 -15.12 0.14 0.65
N LEU A 111 -13.87 0.32 1.05
CA LEU A 111 -13.33 -0.41 2.20
C LEU A 111 -14.07 -0.05 3.49
N ARG A 112 -14.37 1.24 3.70
CA ARG A 112 -15.09 1.70 4.88
C ARG A 112 -16.53 1.19 4.92
N GLU A 113 -17.18 1.10 3.77
CA GLU A 113 -18.51 0.53 3.68
C GLU A 113 -18.55 -0.95 4.05
N ARG A 114 -17.39 -1.64 3.97
CA ARG A 114 -17.23 -3.04 4.37
C ARG A 114 -16.68 -3.19 5.78
N ASN A 115 -16.79 -2.14 6.58
CA ASN A 115 -16.35 -2.09 7.98
C ASN A 115 -14.84 -2.25 8.15
N LYS A 116 -14.06 -1.88 7.14
CA LYS A 116 -12.60 -1.86 7.29
C LYS A 116 -12.15 -0.50 7.79
N ILE A 117 -11.09 -0.51 8.58
CA ILE A 117 -10.44 0.72 9.03
C ILE A 117 -9.44 1.11 7.96
N VAL A 118 -9.42 2.38 7.56
CA VAL A 118 -8.49 2.90 6.54
C VAL A 118 -7.72 4.07 7.14
N ILE A 119 -6.39 3.99 7.04
CA ILE A 119 -5.49 5.03 7.55
C ILE A 119 -4.53 5.53 6.48
#